data_8d3177b8114dafe8a8ed9b805be0cdda
#
_entry.id   8d3177b8114dafe8a8ed9b805be0cdda
#
_cell.length_a   1.000
_cell.length_b   1.000
_cell.length_c   1.000
_cell.angle_alpha   90.00
_cell.angle_beta   90.00
_cell.angle_gamma   90.00
#
_symmetry.space_group_name_H-M   'P 1'
#
loop_
_entity.id
_entity.type
_entity.pdbx_description
1 polymer ?
#
loop_
_entity_poly.entity_id
_entity_poly.type
_entity_poly.pdbx_seq_one_letter_code
_entity_poly.pdbx_strand_id
1 'polypeptide(L)'
;MFAFFESLRGLTILSVCFRFLLATGCGAAIGYERSKNHHAAGLRTHIVVCIGAASVMLLNEYLLAYFNPIADPARLGAQVISGIGFLGAGTIVITGHQRGQQIKGLTTAAGLWASACMGLLVGSGFYEASIIMCCFLFGVIALLNQVDQKYLKTSAVVRVYIEYTAEAPFSVILTALRQEHWHVTHME
;
A
#
# COMPACT_ATOMS: atom_id res chain seq x y z
N MET A 1 -27.54 13.10 3.88
CA MET A 1 -26.20 12.72 3.38
C MET A 1 -26.23 12.42 1.88
N PHE A 2 -27.14 11.60 1.36
CA PHE A 2 -27.25 11.31 -0.08
C PHE A 2 -27.50 12.56 -0.97
N ALA A 3 -28.40 13.45 -0.58
CA ALA A 3 -28.70 14.68 -1.35
C ALA A 3 -27.49 15.62 -1.48
N PHE A 4 -26.59 15.64 -0.50
CA PHE A 4 -25.35 16.44 -0.58
C PHE A 4 -24.39 15.88 -1.63
N PHE A 5 -24.21 14.57 -1.67
CA PHE A 5 -23.35 13.94 -2.68
C PHE A 5 -23.93 14.04 -4.09
N GLU A 6 -25.25 14.02 -4.24
CA GLU A 6 -25.89 14.21 -5.55
C GLU A 6 -25.54 15.56 -6.19
N SER A 7 -25.51 16.63 -5.40
CA SER A 7 -25.12 17.96 -5.90
C SER A 7 -23.65 18.05 -6.36
N LEU A 8 -22.80 17.14 -5.88
CA LEU A 8 -21.37 17.09 -6.20
C LEU A 8 -21.02 16.07 -7.30
N ARG A 9 -22.00 15.35 -7.85
CA ARG A 9 -21.73 14.37 -8.93
C ARG A 9 -21.51 15.03 -10.29
N GLY A 10 -21.99 16.26 -10.50
CA GLY A 10 -21.77 17.00 -11.75
C GLY A 10 -20.33 17.48 -11.91
N LEU A 11 -19.93 17.78 -13.15
CA LEU A 11 -18.61 18.34 -13.48
C LEU A 11 -18.56 19.85 -13.18
N THR A 12 -18.50 20.23 -11.92
CA THR A 12 -18.30 21.60 -11.46
C THR A 12 -16.93 21.76 -10.82
N ILE A 13 -16.38 22.97 -10.78
CA ILE A 13 -15.10 23.24 -10.12
C ILE A 13 -15.14 22.78 -8.66
N LEU A 14 -16.25 23.02 -7.97
CA LEU A 14 -16.44 22.59 -6.58
C LEU A 14 -16.39 21.07 -6.45
N SER A 15 -17.05 20.34 -7.35
CA SER A 15 -17.03 18.87 -7.41
C SER A 15 -15.62 18.34 -7.67
N VAL A 16 -14.90 18.93 -8.60
CA VAL A 16 -13.50 18.53 -8.89
C VAL A 16 -12.60 18.73 -7.67
N CYS A 17 -12.69 19.89 -7.02
CA CYS A 17 -11.94 20.15 -5.78
C CYS A 17 -12.30 19.15 -4.67
N PHE A 18 -13.59 18.87 -4.50
CA PHE A 18 -14.07 17.91 -3.51
C PHE A 18 -13.55 16.50 -3.79
N ARG A 19 -13.58 16.05 -5.05
CA ARG A 19 -13.05 14.74 -5.46
C ARG A 19 -11.56 14.62 -5.16
N PHE A 20 -10.75 15.63 -5.47
CA PHE A 20 -9.34 15.61 -5.13
C PHE A 20 -9.07 15.63 -3.62
N LEU A 21 -9.84 16.40 -2.86
CA LEU A 21 -9.72 16.40 -1.40
C LEU A 21 -10.10 15.04 -0.81
N LEU A 22 -11.17 14.42 -1.29
CA LEU A 22 -11.59 13.09 -0.83
C LEU A 22 -10.58 12.02 -1.22
N ALA A 23 -10.05 12.05 -2.45
CA ALA A 23 -8.98 11.14 -2.89
C ALA A 23 -7.71 11.30 -2.04
N THR A 24 -7.34 12.54 -1.70
CA THR A 24 -6.24 12.84 -0.77
C THR A 24 -6.51 12.25 0.60
N GLY A 25 -7.70 12.43 1.16
CA GLY A 25 -8.08 11.89 2.47
C GLY A 25 -8.05 10.37 2.52
N CYS A 26 -8.64 9.70 1.51
CA CYS A 26 -8.61 8.24 1.40
C CYS A 26 -7.19 7.69 1.27
N GLY A 27 -6.39 8.27 0.36
CA GLY A 27 -4.99 7.90 0.18
C GLY A 27 -4.14 8.15 1.44
N ALA A 28 -4.42 9.26 2.14
CA ALA A 28 -3.74 9.60 3.38
C ALA A 28 -4.06 8.62 4.51
N ALA A 29 -5.31 8.20 4.65
CA ALA A 29 -5.72 7.26 5.70
C ALA A 29 -4.94 5.95 5.61
N ILE A 30 -4.87 5.36 4.42
CA ILE A 30 -4.11 4.12 4.19
C ILE A 30 -2.60 4.39 4.28
N GLY A 31 -2.11 5.42 3.60
CA GLY A 31 -0.68 5.73 3.54
C GLY A 31 -0.07 6.12 4.88
N TYR A 32 -0.84 6.73 5.78
CA TYR A 32 -0.40 7.07 7.14
C TYR A 32 -0.08 5.81 7.94
N GLU A 33 -0.98 4.82 7.93
CA GLU A 33 -0.75 3.54 8.60
C GLU A 33 0.49 2.84 8.05
N ARG A 34 0.65 2.83 6.71
CA ARG A 34 1.80 2.22 6.05
C ARG A 34 3.12 2.94 6.39
N SER A 35 3.11 4.28 6.44
CA SER A 35 4.28 5.07 6.86
C SER A 35 4.66 4.83 8.31
N LYS A 36 3.67 4.75 9.20
CA LYS A 36 3.89 4.48 10.64
C LYS A 36 4.60 3.16 10.89
N ASN A 37 4.33 2.16 10.05
CA ASN A 37 4.93 0.83 10.15
C ASN A 37 6.13 0.61 9.21
N HIS A 38 6.73 1.68 8.69
CA HIS A 38 7.95 1.68 7.87
C HIS A 38 7.87 0.79 6.61
N HIS A 39 6.70 0.72 5.97
CA HIS A 39 6.54 0.00 4.71
C HIS A 39 7.10 0.79 3.51
N ALA A 40 7.46 0.09 2.43
CA ALA A 40 8.10 0.67 1.25
C ALA A 40 7.28 1.77 0.57
N ALA A 41 5.94 1.61 0.45
CA ALA A 41 5.04 2.67 0.01
C ALA A 41 4.29 3.25 1.20
N GLY A 42 4.46 4.53 1.45
CA GLY A 42 3.89 5.25 2.57
C GLY A 42 2.88 6.33 2.15
N LEU A 43 2.75 7.37 2.98
CA LEU A 43 1.75 8.43 2.86
C LEU A 43 1.72 9.08 1.47
N ARG A 44 2.85 9.57 1.00
CA ARG A 44 2.94 10.28 -0.28
C ARG A 44 2.52 9.41 -1.45
N THR A 45 2.99 8.17 -1.49
CA THR A 45 2.73 7.24 -2.60
C THR A 45 1.25 6.91 -2.72
N HIS A 46 0.57 6.61 -1.61
CA HIS A 46 -0.86 6.29 -1.61
C HIS A 46 -1.72 7.50 -2.01
N ILE A 47 -1.38 8.71 -1.51
CA ILE A 47 -2.07 9.95 -1.90
C ILE A 47 -1.94 10.19 -3.41
N VAL A 48 -0.72 10.15 -3.95
CA VAL A 48 -0.47 10.43 -5.37
C VAL A 48 -1.16 9.42 -6.27
N VAL A 49 -1.13 8.13 -5.91
CA VAL A 49 -1.83 7.07 -6.66
C VAL A 49 -3.34 7.31 -6.66
N CYS A 50 -3.93 7.65 -5.51
CA CYS A 50 -5.36 7.88 -5.40
C CYS A 50 -5.80 9.11 -6.19
N ILE A 51 -5.07 10.24 -6.10
CA ILE A 51 -5.33 11.45 -6.88
C ILE A 51 -5.16 11.18 -8.38
N GLY A 52 -4.09 10.48 -8.78
CA GLY A 52 -3.84 10.14 -10.18
C GLY A 52 -4.98 9.31 -10.78
N ALA A 53 -5.46 8.30 -10.06
CA ALA A 53 -6.60 7.50 -10.49
C ALA A 53 -7.90 8.33 -10.57
N ALA A 54 -8.14 9.20 -9.59
CA ALA A 54 -9.31 10.09 -9.59
C ALA A 54 -9.27 11.07 -10.78
N SER A 55 -8.10 11.61 -11.12
CA SER A 55 -7.95 12.52 -12.27
C SER A 55 -8.25 11.83 -13.60
N VAL A 56 -7.91 10.56 -13.75
CA VAL A 56 -8.20 9.76 -14.96
C VAL A 56 -9.71 9.57 -15.11
N MET A 57 -10.44 9.28 -14.05
CA MET A 57 -11.91 9.17 -14.12
C MET A 57 -12.61 10.51 -14.34
N LEU A 58 -12.10 11.60 -13.76
CA LEU A 58 -12.57 12.96 -14.07
C LEU A 58 -12.38 13.30 -15.55
N LEU A 59 -11.20 12.97 -16.11
CA LEU A 59 -10.95 13.14 -17.53
C LEU A 59 -11.91 12.31 -18.38
N ASN A 60 -12.15 11.05 -17.99
CA ASN A 60 -13.09 10.17 -18.67
C ASN A 60 -14.50 10.74 -18.70
N GLU A 61 -14.99 11.23 -17.54
CA GLU A 61 -16.30 11.88 -17.42
C GLU A 61 -16.38 13.14 -18.28
N TYR A 62 -15.32 13.96 -18.32
CA TYR A 62 -15.24 15.14 -19.16
C TYR A 62 -15.29 14.79 -20.65
N LEU A 63 -14.54 13.77 -21.09
CA LEU A 63 -14.56 13.33 -22.50
C LEU A 63 -15.93 12.79 -22.92
N LEU A 64 -16.62 12.04 -22.07
CA LEU A 64 -17.96 11.55 -22.32
C LEU A 64 -18.99 12.69 -22.42
N ALA A 65 -18.89 13.69 -21.54
CA ALA A 65 -19.82 14.78 -21.49
C ALA A 65 -19.70 15.76 -22.69
N TYR A 66 -18.48 16.04 -23.14
CA TYR A 66 -18.22 17.13 -24.09
C TYR A 66 -17.77 16.67 -25.48
N PHE A 67 -17.24 15.45 -25.64
CA PHE A 67 -16.68 15.02 -26.92
C PHE A 67 -17.34 13.78 -27.52
N ASN A 68 -17.53 12.72 -26.75
CA ASN A 68 -18.07 11.47 -27.28
C ASN A 68 -18.92 10.72 -26.24
N PRO A 69 -20.22 10.96 -26.19
CA PRO A 69 -21.12 10.29 -25.23
C PRO A 69 -21.29 8.77 -25.46
N ILE A 70 -20.85 8.25 -26.62
CA ILE A 70 -20.98 6.82 -26.96
C ILE A 70 -19.69 6.04 -26.60
N ALA A 71 -18.62 6.73 -26.15
CA ALA A 71 -17.38 6.06 -25.78
C ALA A 71 -17.56 5.16 -24.55
N ASP A 72 -16.72 4.13 -24.46
CA ASP A 72 -16.72 3.21 -23.31
C ASP A 72 -16.29 3.93 -22.03
N PRO A 73 -17.17 4.05 -21.01
CA PRO A 73 -16.88 4.74 -19.76
C PRO A 73 -15.86 4.00 -18.88
N ALA A 74 -15.60 2.72 -19.13
CA ALA A 74 -14.67 1.92 -18.35
C ALA A 74 -13.23 1.94 -18.90
N ARG A 75 -13.04 2.39 -20.13
CA ARG A 75 -11.79 2.24 -20.87
C ARG A 75 -10.57 2.86 -20.16
N LEU A 76 -10.67 4.11 -19.74
CA LEU A 76 -9.57 4.79 -19.07
C LEU A 76 -9.32 4.22 -17.67
N GLY A 77 -10.38 3.90 -16.94
CA GLY A 77 -10.26 3.22 -15.64
C GLY A 77 -9.58 1.86 -15.73
N ALA A 78 -9.89 1.06 -16.75
CA ALA A 78 -9.24 -0.22 -16.99
C ALA A 78 -7.72 -0.08 -17.21
N GLN A 79 -7.27 0.99 -17.89
CA GLN A 79 -5.85 1.26 -18.07
C GLN A 79 -5.14 1.62 -16.74
N VAL A 80 -5.82 2.33 -15.83
CA VAL A 80 -5.29 2.59 -14.48
C VAL A 80 -5.09 1.28 -13.73
N ILE A 81 -6.10 0.40 -13.72
CA ILE A 81 -6.04 -0.91 -13.06
C ILE A 81 -4.88 -1.75 -13.58
N SER A 82 -4.67 -1.77 -14.89
CA SER A 82 -3.55 -2.48 -15.52
C SER A 82 -2.22 -1.80 -15.20
N GLY A 83 -2.15 -0.47 -15.35
CA GLY A 83 -0.92 0.31 -15.19
C GLY A 83 -0.35 0.31 -13.78
N ILE A 84 -1.21 0.29 -12.75
CA ILE A 84 -0.76 0.26 -11.35
C ILE A 84 -0.01 -1.04 -11.02
N GLY A 85 -0.20 -2.11 -11.80
CA GLY A 85 0.52 -3.36 -11.65
C GLY A 85 2.04 -3.19 -11.76
N PHE A 86 2.51 -2.26 -12.59
CA PHE A 86 3.94 -1.94 -12.70
C PHE A 86 4.51 -1.37 -11.39
N LEU A 87 3.80 -0.41 -10.76
CA LEU A 87 4.20 0.13 -9.47
C LEU A 87 4.13 -0.93 -8.37
N GLY A 88 3.09 -1.77 -8.38
CA GLY A 88 2.95 -2.88 -7.46
C GLY A 88 4.11 -3.86 -7.57
N ALA A 89 4.45 -4.30 -8.77
CA ALA A 89 5.58 -5.19 -9.02
C ALA A 89 6.90 -4.59 -8.55
N GLY A 90 7.10 -3.28 -8.74
CA GLY A 90 8.29 -2.56 -8.26
C GLY A 90 8.48 -2.56 -6.74
N THR A 91 7.43 -2.85 -5.97
CA THR A 91 7.52 -2.96 -4.50
C THR A 91 7.77 -4.37 -3.99
N ILE A 92 7.68 -5.37 -4.86
CA ILE A 92 7.86 -6.79 -4.49
C ILE A 92 9.34 -7.13 -4.62
N VAL A 93 9.95 -7.54 -3.51
CA VAL A 93 11.37 -7.88 -3.45
C VAL A 93 11.53 -9.28 -2.87
N ILE A 94 12.36 -10.08 -3.53
CA ILE A 94 12.77 -11.39 -3.02
C ILE A 94 14.05 -11.19 -2.20
N THR A 95 14.00 -11.56 -0.93
CA THR A 95 15.15 -11.45 0.00
C THR A 95 15.50 -12.82 0.58
N GLY A 96 16.80 -13.07 0.79
CA GLY A 96 17.31 -14.33 1.38
C GLY A 96 18.07 -15.21 0.39
N HIS A 97 18.93 -16.11 0.92
CA HIS A 97 19.70 -17.08 0.15
C HIS A 97 18.94 -18.42 0.05
N GLN A 98 19.39 -19.28 -0.84
CA GLN A 98 18.75 -20.48 -1.40
C GLN A 98 17.85 -21.40 -0.51
N ARG A 99 17.89 -21.29 0.81
CA ARG A 99 17.06 -22.11 1.74
C ARG A 99 16.08 -21.31 2.61
N GLY A 100 15.92 -20.00 2.35
CA GLY A 100 15.05 -19.14 3.14
C GLY A 100 14.59 -17.90 2.36
N GLN A 101 14.21 -18.05 1.09
CA GLN A 101 13.69 -16.95 0.30
C GLN A 101 12.37 -16.45 0.88
N GLN A 102 12.32 -15.15 1.18
CA GLN A 102 11.09 -14.46 1.61
C GLN A 102 10.69 -13.45 0.55
N ILE A 103 9.43 -13.49 0.15
CA ILE A 103 8.84 -12.48 -0.72
C ILE A 103 8.26 -11.38 0.18
N LYS A 104 8.79 -10.17 0.04
CA LYS A 104 8.32 -8.97 0.76
C LYS A 104 7.63 -8.02 -0.20
N GLY A 105 6.72 -7.19 0.32
CA GLY A 105 6.07 -6.14 -0.47
C GLY A 105 4.72 -6.51 -1.07
N LEU A 106 4.25 -7.76 -0.96
CA LEU A 106 2.95 -8.19 -1.51
C LEU A 106 1.79 -7.34 -0.99
N THR A 107 1.71 -7.12 0.33
CA THR A 107 0.67 -6.27 0.94
C THR A 107 0.81 -4.81 0.50
N THR A 108 2.05 -4.32 0.28
CA THR A 108 2.29 -2.98 -0.24
C THR A 108 1.78 -2.84 -1.67
N ALA A 109 2.07 -3.81 -2.53
CA ALA A 109 1.58 -3.86 -3.91
C ALA A 109 0.04 -3.89 -3.96
N ALA A 110 -0.59 -4.75 -3.16
CA ALA A 110 -2.05 -4.82 -3.03
C ALA A 110 -2.66 -3.50 -2.51
N GLY A 111 -2.00 -2.84 -1.53
CA GLY A 111 -2.41 -1.55 -1.00
C GLY A 111 -2.37 -0.43 -2.03
N LEU A 112 -1.34 -0.39 -2.88
CA LEU A 112 -1.25 0.58 -3.99
C LEU A 112 -2.36 0.33 -5.03
N TRP A 113 -2.61 -0.92 -5.39
CA TRP A 113 -3.68 -1.29 -6.29
C TRP A 113 -5.05 -0.87 -5.73
N ALA A 114 -5.32 -1.15 -4.47
CA ALA A 114 -6.54 -0.76 -3.79
C ALA A 114 -6.70 0.77 -3.69
N SER A 115 -5.61 1.53 -3.48
CA SER A 115 -5.63 2.99 -3.48
C SER A 115 -5.98 3.57 -4.85
N ALA A 116 -5.52 2.95 -5.93
CA ALA A 116 -5.94 3.32 -7.28
C ALA A 116 -7.45 3.06 -7.49
N CYS A 117 -7.95 1.90 -7.06
CA CYS A 117 -9.40 1.61 -7.11
C CYS A 117 -10.23 2.63 -6.33
N MET A 118 -9.79 3.04 -5.13
CA MET A 118 -10.46 4.11 -4.38
C MET A 118 -10.48 5.42 -5.15
N GLY A 119 -9.35 5.79 -5.79
CA GLY A 119 -9.27 6.97 -6.63
C GLY A 119 -10.25 6.92 -7.81
N LEU A 120 -10.37 5.77 -8.48
CA LEU A 120 -11.36 5.59 -9.56
C LEU A 120 -12.78 5.78 -9.06
N LEU A 121 -13.14 5.24 -7.89
CA LEU A 121 -14.46 5.42 -7.28
C LEU A 121 -14.73 6.90 -6.95
N VAL A 122 -13.76 7.60 -6.36
CA VAL A 122 -13.88 9.04 -6.09
C VAL A 122 -14.04 9.85 -7.38
N GLY A 123 -13.18 9.55 -8.36
CA GLY A 123 -13.17 10.25 -9.65
C GLY A 123 -14.45 10.05 -10.46
N SER A 124 -15.12 8.89 -10.34
CA SER A 124 -16.43 8.63 -10.95
C SER A 124 -17.62 9.20 -10.18
N GLY A 125 -17.40 9.89 -9.04
CA GLY A 125 -18.48 10.45 -8.20
C GLY A 125 -19.18 9.40 -7.33
N PHE A 126 -18.65 8.17 -7.21
CA PHE A 126 -19.21 7.14 -6.33
C PHE A 126 -18.56 7.22 -4.93
N TYR A 127 -18.81 8.35 -4.26
CA TYR A 127 -18.18 8.71 -2.98
C TYR A 127 -18.46 7.71 -1.86
N GLU A 128 -19.69 7.22 -1.79
CA GLU A 128 -20.14 6.29 -0.74
C GLU A 128 -19.32 5.00 -0.78
N ALA A 129 -19.15 4.44 -1.97
CA ALA A 129 -18.35 3.21 -2.14
C ALA A 129 -16.88 3.45 -1.80
N SER A 130 -16.33 4.61 -2.17
CA SER A 130 -14.94 4.96 -1.86
C SER A 130 -14.71 5.07 -0.34
N ILE A 131 -15.62 5.72 0.39
CA ILE A 131 -15.53 5.85 1.86
C ILE A 131 -15.67 4.48 2.53
N ILE A 132 -16.64 3.67 2.10
CA ILE A 132 -16.83 2.30 2.63
C ILE A 132 -15.56 1.48 2.38
N MET A 133 -15.04 1.50 1.16
CA MET A 133 -13.81 0.79 0.81
C MET A 133 -12.61 1.26 1.65
N CYS A 134 -12.47 2.58 1.85
CA CYS A 134 -11.43 3.15 2.69
C CYS A 134 -11.51 2.64 4.13
N CYS A 135 -12.71 2.62 4.73
CA CYS A 135 -12.92 2.10 6.08
C CYS A 135 -12.57 0.61 6.19
N PHE A 136 -13.01 -0.21 5.23
CA PHE A 136 -12.67 -1.63 5.21
C PHE A 136 -11.17 -1.87 5.05
N LEU A 137 -10.52 -1.22 4.11
CA LEU A 137 -9.08 -1.36 3.88
C LEU A 137 -8.27 -0.92 5.09
N PHE A 138 -8.61 0.24 5.67
CA PHE A 138 -7.95 0.71 6.88
C PHE A 138 -8.13 -0.30 8.03
N GLY A 139 -9.35 -0.80 8.23
CA GLY A 139 -9.64 -1.83 9.23
C GLY A 139 -8.80 -3.09 9.02
N VAL A 140 -8.78 -3.63 7.81
CA VAL A 140 -7.99 -4.83 7.47
C VAL A 140 -6.50 -4.60 7.72
N ILE A 141 -5.95 -3.50 7.21
CA ILE A 141 -4.51 -3.21 7.33
C ILE A 141 -4.11 -2.97 8.79
N ALA A 142 -4.90 -2.19 9.54
CA ALA A 142 -4.60 -1.85 10.92
C ALA A 142 -4.80 -3.04 11.88
N LEU A 143 -5.88 -3.81 11.74
CA LEU A 143 -6.19 -4.94 12.61
C LEU A 143 -5.24 -6.12 12.37
N LEU A 144 -5.00 -6.49 11.10
CA LEU A 144 -4.11 -7.61 10.79
C LEU A 144 -2.66 -7.32 11.20
N ASN A 145 -2.22 -6.08 11.08
CA ASN A 145 -0.90 -5.70 11.56
C ASN A 145 -0.75 -5.91 13.08
N GLN A 146 -1.79 -5.62 13.88
CA GLN A 146 -1.79 -5.90 15.32
C GLN A 146 -1.77 -7.41 15.61
N VAL A 147 -2.53 -8.19 14.85
CA VAL A 147 -2.56 -9.66 14.97
C VAL A 147 -1.19 -10.25 14.64
N ASP A 148 -0.58 -9.83 13.53
CA ASP A 148 0.77 -10.27 13.13
C ASP A 148 1.82 -9.95 14.19
N GLN A 149 1.76 -8.75 14.78
CA GLN A 149 2.68 -8.38 15.85
C GLN A 149 2.49 -9.19 17.12
N LYS A 150 1.24 -9.56 17.45
CA LYS A 150 0.92 -10.27 18.70
C LYS A 150 1.16 -11.78 18.60
N TYR A 151 0.85 -12.39 17.45
CA TYR A 151 0.82 -13.85 17.31
C TYR A 151 1.96 -14.43 16.47
N LEU A 152 2.57 -13.68 15.54
CA LEU A 152 3.60 -14.20 14.63
C LEU A 152 5.03 -13.82 15.04
N LYS A 153 5.24 -12.87 15.95
CA LYS A 153 6.58 -12.50 16.46
C LYS A 153 7.18 -13.48 17.46
N THR A 154 6.68 -14.71 17.57
CA THR A 154 7.17 -15.70 18.56
C THR A 154 8.49 -16.35 18.15
N SER A 155 9.04 -16.09 16.97
CA SER A 155 10.36 -16.56 16.56
C SER A 155 11.31 -15.40 16.38
N ALA A 156 11.90 -14.95 17.48
CA ALA A 156 12.94 -13.92 17.44
C ALA A 156 14.26 -14.52 16.95
N VAL A 157 14.44 -14.64 15.63
CA VAL A 157 15.76 -14.85 15.04
C VAL A 157 16.40 -13.46 14.92
N VAL A 158 17.39 -13.19 15.75
CA VAL A 158 18.17 -11.96 15.69
C VAL A 158 19.38 -12.21 14.80
N ARG A 159 19.57 -11.40 13.76
CA ARG A 159 20.81 -11.40 12.98
C ARG A 159 21.81 -10.49 13.68
N VAL A 160 22.92 -11.05 14.11
CA VAL A 160 24.00 -10.32 14.76
C VAL A 160 25.22 -10.40 13.86
N TYR A 161 25.78 -9.26 13.52
CA TYR A 161 27.10 -9.18 12.90
C TYR A 161 28.14 -9.05 14.01
N ILE A 162 29.08 -9.98 14.07
CA ILE A 162 30.16 -9.96 15.03
C ILE A 162 31.47 -9.80 14.27
N GLU A 163 32.09 -8.65 14.43
CA GLU A 163 33.48 -8.44 13.99
C GLU A 163 34.42 -8.88 15.12
N TYR A 164 35.33 -9.79 14.81
CA TYR A 164 36.30 -10.27 15.78
C TYR A 164 37.72 -10.12 15.24
N THR A 165 38.67 -9.90 16.14
CA THR A 165 40.10 -9.82 15.80
C THR A 165 40.65 -11.22 15.55
N ALA A 166 41.57 -11.35 14.59
CA ALA A 166 42.17 -12.65 14.20
C ALA A 166 42.86 -13.43 15.35
N GLU A 167 43.08 -12.79 16.47
CA GLU A 167 43.72 -13.38 17.66
C GLU A 167 42.74 -14.20 18.54
N ALA A 168 41.43 -14.00 18.40
CA ALA A 168 40.42 -14.75 19.18
C ALA A 168 39.85 -15.90 18.33
N PRO A 169 40.06 -17.18 18.74
CA PRO A 169 39.51 -18.30 17.98
C PRO A 169 37.97 -18.27 18.02
N PHE A 170 37.34 -18.44 16.87
CA PHE A 170 35.88 -18.40 16.67
C PHE A 170 35.13 -19.36 17.64
N SER A 171 35.77 -20.44 18.06
CA SER A 171 35.24 -21.39 19.05
C SER A 171 34.90 -20.74 20.40
N VAL A 172 35.62 -19.70 20.80
CA VAL A 172 35.37 -18.98 22.05
C VAL A 172 34.04 -18.20 21.97
N ILE A 173 33.78 -17.57 20.83
CA ILE A 173 32.52 -16.83 20.58
C ILE A 173 31.34 -17.79 20.59
N LEU A 174 31.48 -18.95 19.91
CA LEU A 174 30.42 -19.97 19.91
C LEU A 174 30.15 -20.55 21.31
N THR A 175 31.18 -20.72 22.11
CA THR A 175 31.02 -21.22 23.47
C THR A 175 30.33 -20.20 24.36
N ALA A 176 30.68 -18.92 24.26
CA ALA A 176 30.05 -17.86 24.99
C ALA A 176 28.55 -17.70 24.61
N LEU A 177 28.22 -17.74 23.31
CA LEU A 177 26.83 -17.70 22.84
C LEU A 177 26.01 -18.90 23.37
N ARG A 178 26.58 -20.10 23.41
CA ARG A 178 25.91 -21.29 23.95
C ARG A 178 25.71 -21.22 25.47
N GLN A 179 26.63 -20.64 26.21
CA GLN A 179 26.46 -20.41 27.66
C GLN A 179 25.31 -19.48 27.98
N GLU A 180 25.06 -18.49 27.14
CA GLU A 180 23.93 -17.56 27.23
C GLU A 180 22.62 -18.11 26.62
N HIS A 181 22.55 -19.42 26.32
CA HIS A 181 21.36 -20.09 25.74
C HIS A 181 20.97 -19.62 24.35
N TRP A 182 21.89 -19.01 23.58
CA TRP A 182 21.66 -18.64 22.17
C TRP A 182 21.85 -19.86 21.27
N HIS A 183 20.85 -20.09 20.39
CA HIS A 183 20.99 -21.11 19.35
C HIS A 183 21.39 -20.44 18.02
N VAL A 184 22.61 -20.74 17.57
CA VAL A 184 23.11 -20.31 16.27
C VAL A 184 22.44 -21.17 15.21
N THR A 185 21.56 -20.57 14.40
CA THR A 185 20.81 -21.27 13.35
C THR A 185 21.49 -21.21 11.99
N HIS A 186 22.31 -20.19 11.73
CA HIS A 186 23.02 -20.00 10.46
C HIS A 186 24.26 -19.13 10.68
N MET A 187 25.33 -19.43 9.96
CA MET A 187 26.57 -18.66 9.89
C MET A 187 26.89 -18.43 8.42
N GLU A 188 27.12 -17.19 8.03
CA GLU A 188 27.59 -16.77 6.69
C GLU A 188 29.04 -16.31 6.76
#